data_bdda04e0bfa7d6df1cf667e6db9f73e7
#
_entry.id   bdda04e0bfa7d6df1cf667e6db9f73e7
#
_cell.length_a   1.000
_cell.length_b   1.000
_cell.length_c   1.000
_cell.angle_alpha   90.00
_cell.angle_beta   90.00
_cell.angle_gamma   90.00
#
_symmetry.space_group_name_H-M   'P 1'
#
loop_
_entity.id
_entity.type
_entity.pdbx_description
1 polymer ?
#
loop_
_entity_poly.entity_id
_entity_poly.type
_entity_poly.pdbx_seq_one_letter_code
_entity_poly.pdbx_strand_id
1 'polypeptide(L)'
;FLWLNDAWVKLWHLLYPNRRLCYSEYGAEGMPNLHSKKPKRGDNSEEYHNKYHEYMLEFFKRFPYMWAHYYWNMFDFAADARNQGGEPGMNHKGLVTFDRKLKKDCFYLYKAYWTEAPFVYLAGRRYEYRTEAVTNITVYSTCKEVSLYNNGKLVETKKGEHVFKFKMPMEATNNLEVKAGNCVDSAVI
;
A
#
# COMPACT_ATOMS: atom_id res chain seq x y z
N PHE A 1 -5.61 -5.71 -15.23
CA PHE A 1 -4.86 -5.08 -16.34
C PHE A 1 -3.46 -4.53 -15.95
N LEU A 2 -3.00 -4.70 -14.71
CA LEU A 2 -1.66 -4.24 -14.31
C LEU A 2 -0.54 -4.98 -15.09
N TRP A 3 -0.75 -6.25 -15.44
CA TRP A 3 0.19 -7.05 -16.24
C TRP A 3 0.47 -6.48 -17.64
N LEU A 4 -0.42 -5.64 -18.18
CA LEU A 4 -0.17 -4.96 -19.46
C LEU A 4 1.03 -4.00 -19.38
N ASN A 5 1.30 -3.42 -18.23
CA ASN A 5 2.49 -2.58 -18.03
C ASN A 5 3.78 -3.37 -18.27
N ASP A 6 3.84 -4.60 -17.75
CA ASP A 6 4.98 -5.49 -17.93
C ASP A 6 5.22 -5.79 -19.43
N ALA A 7 4.15 -6.11 -20.15
CA ALA A 7 4.23 -6.41 -21.59
C ALA A 7 4.68 -5.19 -22.41
N TRP A 8 4.11 -4.01 -22.14
CA TRP A 8 4.48 -2.78 -22.84
C TRP A 8 5.93 -2.37 -22.61
N VAL A 9 6.40 -2.40 -21.36
CA VAL A 9 7.77 -2.02 -21.03
C VAL A 9 8.77 -2.97 -21.66
N LYS A 10 8.49 -4.29 -21.64
CA LYS A 10 9.33 -5.30 -22.32
C LYS A 10 9.38 -5.09 -23.82
N LEU A 11 8.22 -4.92 -24.45
CA LEU A 11 8.14 -4.69 -25.89
C LEU A 11 8.87 -3.43 -26.30
N TRP A 12 8.68 -2.33 -25.58
CA TRP A 12 9.34 -1.07 -25.88
C TRP A 12 10.87 -1.19 -25.73
N HIS A 13 11.34 -1.83 -24.68
CA HIS A 13 12.78 -2.04 -24.49
C HIS A 13 13.37 -2.98 -25.56
N LEU A 14 12.62 -3.98 -26.01
CA LEU A 14 13.03 -4.87 -27.11
C LEU A 14 13.18 -4.09 -28.43
N LEU A 15 12.22 -3.23 -28.75
CA LEU A 15 12.23 -2.43 -29.98
C LEU A 15 13.27 -1.30 -29.96
N TYR A 16 13.54 -0.76 -28.76
CA TYR A 16 14.41 0.41 -28.59
C TYR A 16 15.36 0.23 -27.38
N PRO A 17 16.32 -0.71 -27.44
CA PRO A 17 17.13 -1.09 -26.28
C PRO A 17 18.01 0.03 -25.73
N ASN A 18 18.38 0.99 -26.58
CA ASN A 18 19.22 2.14 -26.22
C ASN A 18 18.42 3.35 -25.73
N ARG A 19 17.09 3.31 -25.76
CA ARG A 19 16.26 4.41 -25.26
C ARG A 19 16.01 4.24 -23.78
N ARG A 20 16.22 5.30 -23.04
CA ARG A 20 15.90 5.35 -21.61
C ARG A 20 14.40 5.50 -21.42
N LEU A 21 13.84 4.73 -20.52
CA LEU A 21 12.44 4.75 -20.17
C LEU A 21 12.25 5.43 -18.81
N CYS A 22 11.18 6.21 -18.67
CA CYS A 22 10.70 6.66 -17.38
C CYS A 22 9.17 6.53 -17.29
N TYR A 23 8.68 6.42 -16.10
CA TYR A 23 7.26 6.52 -15.77
C TYR A 23 7.00 7.93 -15.27
N SER A 24 6.48 8.80 -16.13
CA SER A 24 6.32 10.24 -15.84
C SER A 24 5.35 10.51 -14.70
N GLU A 25 4.34 9.66 -14.53
CA GLU A 25 3.48 9.65 -13.35
C GLU A 25 2.68 8.35 -13.25
N TYR A 26 2.44 7.92 -12.02
CA TYR A 26 1.57 6.79 -11.70
C TYR A 26 0.90 7.02 -10.34
N GLY A 27 -0.32 6.54 -10.17
CA GLY A 27 -1.05 6.66 -8.92
C GLY A 27 -2.48 6.14 -9.04
N ALA A 28 -3.03 5.70 -7.94
CA ALA A 28 -4.43 5.29 -7.80
C ALA A 28 -5.12 6.15 -6.74
N GLU A 29 -6.44 6.32 -6.87
CA GLU A 29 -7.25 6.95 -5.82
C GLU A 29 -7.29 6.03 -4.59
N GLY A 30 -7.24 6.62 -3.40
CA GLY A 30 -7.38 5.91 -2.14
C GLY A 30 -7.91 6.82 -1.04
N MET A 31 -9.13 6.56 -0.61
CA MET A 31 -9.80 7.33 0.45
C MET A 31 -9.68 6.57 1.77
N PRO A 32 -9.20 7.22 2.86
CA PRO A 32 -8.99 6.57 4.15
C PRO A 32 -10.26 6.06 4.84
N ASN A 33 -11.44 6.52 4.39
CA ASN A 33 -12.75 6.15 4.90
C ASN A 33 -13.48 5.11 4.03
N LEU A 34 -12.91 4.72 2.89
CA LEU A 34 -13.48 3.69 2.03
C LEU A 34 -12.64 2.41 2.11
N HIS A 35 -13.30 1.30 2.41
CA HIS A 35 -12.64 0.02 2.62
C HIS A 35 -13.27 -1.10 1.79
N SER A 36 -12.46 -2.09 1.41
CA SER A 36 -12.89 -3.23 0.60
C SER A 36 -12.11 -4.50 0.94
N LYS A 37 -12.82 -5.59 1.27
CA LYS A 37 -12.21 -6.91 1.40
C LYS A 37 -11.74 -7.53 0.07
N LYS A 38 -12.28 -7.03 -1.05
CA LYS A 38 -11.93 -7.46 -2.42
C LYS A 38 -11.59 -6.24 -3.27
N PRO A 39 -10.48 -5.55 -2.97
CA PRO A 39 -10.15 -4.27 -3.59
C PRO A 39 -9.98 -4.42 -5.11
N LYS A 40 -10.65 -3.53 -5.86
CA LYS A 40 -10.66 -3.48 -7.32
C LYS A 40 -10.57 -2.05 -7.84
N ARG A 41 -10.14 -1.91 -9.07
CA ARG A 41 -10.05 -0.60 -9.74
C ARG A 41 -11.41 0.13 -9.71
N GLY A 42 -11.39 1.35 -9.24
CA GLY A 42 -12.55 2.25 -9.19
C GLY A 42 -13.39 2.16 -7.92
N ASP A 43 -13.03 1.32 -6.93
CA ASP A 43 -13.69 1.30 -5.64
C ASP A 43 -13.17 2.39 -4.68
N ASN A 44 -12.09 3.07 -5.04
CA ASN A 44 -11.43 4.14 -4.31
C ASN A 44 -11.04 3.79 -2.87
N SER A 45 -11.02 2.50 -2.53
CA SER A 45 -10.67 2.03 -1.20
C SER A 45 -9.18 2.20 -0.91
N GLU A 46 -8.85 2.38 0.36
CA GLU A 46 -7.45 2.44 0.80
C GLU A 46 -6.72 1.12 0.49
N GLU A 47 -7.40 -0.03 0.56
CA GLU A 47 -6.85 -1.33 0.21
C GLU A 47 -6.52 -1.45 -1.28
N TYR A 48 -7.31 -0.82 -2.18
CA TYR A 48 -6.95 -0.79 -3.60
C TYR A 48 -5.76 0.13 -3.86
N HIS A 49 -5.69 1.27 -3.20
CA HIS A 49 -4.55 2.18 -3.23
C HIS A 49 -3.26 1.43 -2.87
N ASN A 50 -3.25 0.72 -1.74
CA ASN A 50 -2.13 -0.09 -1.29
C ASN A 50 -1.77 -1.18 -2.31
N LYS A 51 -2.74 -1.97 -2.76
CA LYS A 51 -2.55 -3.06 -3.74
C LYS A 51 -1.95 -2.58 -5.06
N TYR A 52 -2.42 -1.43 -5.57
CA TYR A 52 -1.88 -0.84 -6.79
C TYR A 52 -0.41 -0.44 -6.61
N HIS A 53 -0.08 0.21 -5.51
CA HIS A 53 1.28 0.69 -5.27
C HIS A 53 2.25 -0.42 -4.85
N GLU A 54 1.80 -1.45 -4.15
CA GLU A 54 2.58 -2.68 -3.93
C GLU A 54 3.01 -3.29 -5.28
N TYR A 55 2.06 -3.39 -6.23
CA TYR A 55 2.37 -3.88 -7.57
C TYR A 55 3.38 -2.96 -8.30
N MET A 56 3.19 -1.64 -8.25
CA MET A 56 4.06 -0.69 -8.96
C MET A 56 5.49 -0.71 -8.42
N LEU A 57 5.69 -0.78 -7.11
CA LEU A 57 7.03 -0.88 -6.52
C LEU A 57 7.76 -2.16 -6.95
N GLU A 58 7.06 -3.30 -6.93
CA GLU A 58 7.61 -4.55 -7.45
C GLU A 58 7.81 -4.53 -8.98
N PHE A 59 6.94 -3.83 -9.72
CA PHE A 59 7.11 -3.60 -11.15
C PHE A 59 8.43 -2.88 -11.45
N PHE A 60 8.73 -1.79 -10.77
CA PHE A 60 9.98 -1.05 -10.99
C PHE A 60 11.23 -1.85 -10.63
N LYS A 61 11.18 -2.69 -9.59
CA LYS A 61 12.27 -3.61 -9.26
C LYS A 61 12.55 -4.64 -10.38
N ARG A 62 11.51 -5.07 -11.10
CA ARG A 62 11.66 -6.02 -12.23
C ARG A 62 12.27 -5.41 -13.48
N PHE A 63 12.23 -4.07 -13.62
CA PHE A 63 12.70 -3.36 -14.82
C PHE A 63 13.75 -2.29 -14.48
N PRO A 64 14.97 -2.70 -14.07
CA PRO A 64 16.00 -1.79 -13.59
C PRO A 64 16.57 -0.87 -14.68
N TYR A 65 16.24 -1.09 -15.96
CA TYR A 65 16.59 -0.20 -17.05
C TYR A 65 15.67 1.05 -17.15
N MET A 66 14.63 1.10 -16.34
CA MET A 66 13.85 2.32 -16.14
C MET A 66 14.63 3.26 -15.23
N TRP A 67 15.02 4.43 -15.75
CA TRP A 67 15.89 5.36 -15.03
C TRP A 67 15.16 6.22 -14.00
N ALA A 68 13.82 6.39 -14.13
CA ALA A 68 13.01 7.15 -13.19
C ALA A 68 11.55 6.70 -13.19
N HIS A 69 10.89 6.92 -12.09
CA HIS A 69 9.44 6.79 -11.93
C HIS A 69 8.94 7.79 -10.90
N TYR A 70 7.84 8.49 -11.21
CA TYR A 70 7.33 9.57 -10.38
C TYR A 70 5.95 9.22 -9.87
N TYR A 71 5.83 9.14 -8.55
CA TYR A 71 4.55 8.95 -7.89
C TYR A 71 3.68 10.21 -8.02
N TRP A 72 2.43 10.04 -8.41
CA TRP A 72 1.43 11.07 -8.37
C TRP A 72 0.36 10.72 -7.33
N ASN A 73 0.34 11.36 -6.17
CA ASN A 73 1.26 12.41 -5.77
C ASN A 73 1.43 12.42 -4.24
N MET A 74 2.16 13.37 -3.66
CA MET A 74 2.41 13.38 -2.22
C MET A 74 1.15 13.72 -1.40
N PHE A 75 0.33 14.66 -1.87
CA PHE A 75 -0.83 15.17 -1.14
C PHE A 75 -2.11 15.09 -1.97
N ASP A 76 -3.23 14.80 -1.34
CA ASP A 76 -4.54 15.04 -1.95
C ASP A 76 -4.67 16.53 -2.28
N PHE A 77 -5.36 16.86 -3.36
CA PHE A 77 -5.49 18.22 -3.82
C PHE A 77 -6.85 18.49 -4.48
N ALA A 78 -7.27 19.77 -4.48
CA ALA A 78 -8.49 20.18 -5.15
C ALA A 78 -8.36 20.01 -6.67
N ALA A 79 -9.36 19.39 -7.29
CA ALA A 79 -9.43 19.13 -8.72
C ALA A 79 -10.88 19.17 -9.18
N ASP A 80 -11.31 20.29 -9.74
CA ASP A 80 -12.71 20.62 -10.05
C ASP A 80 -13.44 19.52 -10.84
N ALA A 81 -12.79 18.93 -11.84
CA ALA A 81 -13.36 17.88 -12.68
C ALA A 81 -13.43 16.49 -12.01
N ARG A 82 -13.00 16.35 -10.76
CA ARG A 82 -12.97 15.06 -10.06
C ARG A 82 -14.22 14.85 -9.22
N ASN A 83 -14.71 13.61 -9.21
CA ASN A 83 -15.79 13.17 -8.34
C ASN A 83 -15.61 11.67 -8.04
N GLN A 84 -14.62 11.35 -7.22
CA GLN A 84 -14.29 9.99 -6.81
C GLN A 84 -14.74 9.74 -5.38
N GLY A 85 -15.29 8.54 -5.13
CA GLY A 85 -15.67 8.11 -3.79
C GLY A 85 -16.78 8.96 -3.13
N GLY A 86 -17.53 9.72 -3.92
CA GLY A 86 -18.59 10.59 -3.41
C GLY A 86 -18.12 11.96 -2.89
N GLU A 87 -16.86 12.32 -3.15
CA GLU A 87 -16.28 13.61 -2.75
C GLU A 87 -15.93 14.45 -3.99
N PRO A 88 -16.86 15.34 -4.45
CA PRO A 88 -16.64 16.18 -5.62
C PRO A 88 -15.48 17.18 -5.41
N GLY A 89 -14.79 17.49 -6.51
CA GLY A 89 -13.73 18.51 -6.51
C GLY A 89 -12.43 18.10 -5.83
N MET A 90 -12.22 16.79 -5.56
CA MET A 90 -11.03 16.31 -4.87
C MET A 90 -10.33 15.18 -5.64
N ASN A 91 -9.00 15.21 -5.69
CA ASN A 91 -8.15 14.12 -6.13
C ASN A 91 -7.54 13.42 -4.90
N HIS A 92 -7.79 12.12 -4.75
CA HIS A 92 -7.38 11.31 -3.60
C HIS A 92 -6.17 10.39 -3.86
N LYS A 93 -5.31 10.75 -4.82
CA LYS A 93 -4.09 9.97 -5.10
C LYS A 93 -2.94 10.26 -4.14
N GLY A 94 -3.11 11.21 -3.23
CA GLY A 94 -2.07 11.58 -2.25
C GLY A 94 -1.70 10.45 -1.31
N LEU A 95 -0.44 10.43 -0.88
CA LEU A 95 0.02 9.64 0.26
C LEU A 95 -0.46 10.22 1.59
N VAL A 96 -0.75 11.52 1.59
CA VAL A 96 -1.20 12.31 2.74
C VAL A 96 -2.47 13.06 2.34
N THR A 97 -3.42 13.17 3.25
CA THR A 97 -4.69 13.87 3.03
C THR A 97 -4.50 15.35 2.71
N PHE A 98 -5.54 15.97 2.14
CA PHE A 98 -5.54 17.38 1.73
C PHE A 98 -5.17 18.32 2.89
N ASP A 99 -5.68 18.07 4.08
CA ASP A 99 -5.43 18.86 5.29
C ASP A 99 -4.05 18.58 5.94
N ARG A 100 -3.25 17.68 5.36
CA ARG A 100 -1.92 17.25 5.83
C ARG A 100 -1.90 16.50 7.17
N LYS A 101 -3.04 16.16 7.74
CA LYS A 101 -3.11 15.55 9.08
C LYS A 101 -2.92 14.05 9.08
N LEU A 102 -3.37 13.36 8.02
CA LEU A 102 -3.34 11.91 7.97
C LEU A 102 -2.38 11.41 6.88
N LYS A 103 -1.42 10.58 7.28
CA LYS A 103 -0.63 9.74 6.38
C LYS A 103 -1.41 8.45 6.10
N LYS A 104 -1.75 8.21 4.84
CA LYS A 104 -2.44 6.98 4.43
C LYS A 104 -1.51 5.77 4.55
N ASP A 105 -2.05 4.57 4.54
CA ASP A 105 -1.26 3.33 4.62
C ASP A 105 -0.17 3.27 3.55
N CYS A 106 -0.49 3.73 2.34
CA CYS A 106 0.44 3.78 1.22
C CYS A 106 1.68 4.67 1.49
N PHE A 107 1.59 5.69 2.35
CA PHE A 107 2.76 6.44 2.82
C PHE A 107 3.78 5.52 3.51
N TYR A 108 3.31 4.61 4.34
CA TYR A 108 4.17 3.67 5.07
C TYR A 108 4.69 2.54 4.18
N LEU A 109 3.95 2.18 3.13
CA LEU A 109 4.45 1.32 2.07
C LEU A 109 5.69 1.94 1.40
N TYR A 110 5.59 3.19 0.95
CA TYR A 110 6.76 3.89 0.35
C TYR A 110 7.89 4.08 1.36
N LYS A 111 7.56 4.39 2.63
CA LYS A 111 8.56 4.45 3.68
C LYS A 111 9.33 3.12 3.80
N ALA A 112 8.65 1.97 3.70
CA ALA A 112 9.32 0.67 3.77
C ALA A 112 10.33 0.43 2.64
N TYR A 113 10.10 1.00 1.46
CA TYR A 113 11.00 0.86 0.30
C TYR A 113 12.11 1.93 0.24
N TRP A 114 11.88 3.10 0.82
CA TRP A 114 12.73 4.27 0.61
C TRP A 114 13.51 4.74 1.84
N THR A 115 13.38 4.06 2.99
CA THR A 115 14.18 4.34 4.17
C THR A 115 14.89 3.09 4.68
N GLU A 116 16.05 3.30 5.31
CA GLU A 116 16.78 2.25 6.03
C GLU A 116 16.46 2.26 7.54
N ALA A 117 15.86 3.34 8.04
CA ALA A 117 15.50 3.46 9.45
C ALA A 117 14.54 2.33 9.86
N PRO A 118 14.82 1.57 10.91
CA PRO A 118 13.96 0.50 11.37
C PRO A 118 12.56 1.03 11.71
N PHE A 119 11.52 0.40 11.17
CA PHE A 119 10.14 0.63 11.57
C PHE A 119 9.25 -0.57 11.21
N VAL A 120 8.08 -0.61 11.82
CA VAL A 120 6.98 -1.50 11.46
C VAL A 120 5.68 -0.71 11.47
N TYR A 121 4.76 -1.03 10.57
CA TYR A 121 3.46 -0.38 10.47
C TYR A 121 2.38 -1.39 10.08
N LEU A 122 1.29 -1.40 10.84
CA LEU A 122 0.12 -2.23 10.63
C LEU A 122 -0.86 -1.51 9.71
N ALA A 123 -0.91 -1.93 8.44
CA ALA A 123 -1.82 -1.37 7.45
C ALA A 123 -3.25 -1.91 7.61
N GLY A 124 -4.23 -1.15 7.11
CA GLY A 124 -5.65 -1.50 7.21
C GLY A 124 -6.25 -1.25 8.59
N ARG A 125 -5.60 -0.46 9.45
CA ARG A 125 -6.06 -0.13 10.80
C ARG A 125 -7.35 0.68 10.82
N ARG A 126 -7.69 1.39 9.75
CA ARG A 126 -8.94 2.16 9.59
C ARG A 126 -10.11 1.31 9.12
N TYR A 127 -9.83 0.12 8.57
CA TYR A 127 -10.84 -0.88 8.26
C TYR A 127 -11.18 -1.68 9.54
N GLU A 128 -11.85 -1.03 10.49
CA GLU A 128 -12.13 -1.60 11.80
C GLU A 128 -13.23 -2.67 11.75
N TYR A 129 -14.29 -2.43 10.95
CA TYR A 129 -15.45 -3.32 10.88
C TYR A 129 -15.32 -4.31 9.73
N ARG A 130 -14.95 -5.54 10.04
CA ARG A 130 -14.80 -6.63 9.09
C ARG A 130 -15.83 -7.71 9.35
N THR A 131 -16.38 -8.27 8.28
CA THR A 131 -17.48 -9.27 8.36
C THR A 131 -17.02 -10.68 7.99
N GLU A 132 -15.78 -10.85 7.58
CA GLU A 132 -15.23 -12.16 7.21
C GLU A 132 -14.74 -12.94 8.44
N ALA A 133 -14.94 -14.28 8.42
CA ALA A 133 -14.42 -15.16 9.48
C ALA A 133 -12.88 -15.23 9.51
N VAL A 134 -12.22 -14.95 8.37
CA VAL A 134 -10.76 -14.91 8.25
C VAL A 134 -10.38 -13.65 7.47
N THR A 135 -9.50 -12.85 8.03
CA THR A 135 -9.05 -11.58 7.41
C THR A 135 -7.57 -11.62 7.01
N ASN A 136 -7.23 -10.76 6.07
CA ASN A 136 -5.84 -10.51 5.68
C ASN A 136 -5.32 -9.28 6.43
N ILE A 137 -4.19 -9.43 7.08
CA ILE A 137 -3.46 -8.34 7.74
C ILE A 137 -2.19 -8.06 6.94
N THR A 138 -1.99 -6.80 6.56
CA THR A 138 -0.79 -6.36 5.86
C THR A 138 0.07 -5.53 6.80
N VAL A 139 1.37 -5.79 6.79
CA VAL A 139 2.35 -5.05 7.59
C VAL A 139 3.45 -4.54 6.66
N TYR A 140 3.80 -3.28 6.80
CA TYR A 140 4.93 -2.66 6.12
C TYR A 140 6.10 -2.49 7.08
N SER A 141 7.29 -2.92 6.68
CA SER A 141 8.46 -2.85 7.54
C SER A 141 9.77 -2.81 6.74
N THR A 142 10.78 -2.16 7.29
CA THR A 142 12.17 -2.26 6.84
C THR A 142 12.88 -3.48 7.42
N CYS A 143 12.34 -4.10 8.47
CA CYS A 143 12.92 -5.27 9.12
C CYS A 143 12.67 -6.54 8.28
N LYS A 144 13.60 -7.49 8.35
CA LYS A 144 13.54 -8.76 7.60
C LYS A 144 12.63 -9.83 8.23
N GLU A 145 12.22 -9.64 9.47
CA GLU A 145 11.35 -10.55 10.21
C GLU A 145 10.29 -9.75 10.96
N VAL A 146 9.04 -10.19 10.84
CA VAL A 146 7.87 -9.58 11.47
C VAL A 146 7.02 -10.64 12.14
N SER A 147 6.64 -10.42 13.39
CA SER A 147 5.71 -11.25 14.14
C SER A 147 4.39 -10.52 14.37
N LEU A 148 3.27 -11.16 14.03
CA LEU A 148 1.92 -10.67 14.29
C LEU A 148 1.35 -11.39 15.52
N TYR A 149 0.76 -10.63 16.42
CA TYR A 149 0.00 -11.10 17.59
C TYR A 149 -1.43 -10.60 17.51
N ASN A 150 -2.38 -11.42 17.99
CA ASN A 150 -3.77 -11.04 18.21
C ASN A 150 -4.15 -11.37 19.65
N ASN A 151 -4.71 -10.43 20.38
CA ASN A 151 -5.11 -10.58 21.80
C ASN A 151 -3.98 -11.21 22.66
N GLY A 152 -2.73 -10.78 22.41
CA GLY A 152 -1.53 -11.25 23.11
C GLY A 152 -1.00 -12.62 22.66
N LYS A 153 -1.69 -13.32 21.75
CA LYS A 153 -1.25 -14.62 21.21
C LYS A 153 -0.54 -14.45 19.87
N LEU A 154 0.57 -15.14 19.70
CA LEU A 154 1.29 -15.17 18.43
C LEU A 154 0.42 -15.81 17.34
N VAL A 155 0.18 -15.09 16.27
CA VAL A 155 -0.49 -15.61 15.06
C VAL A 155 0.52 -16.29 14.16
N GLU A 156 1.56 -15.55 13.75
CA GLU A 156 2.59 -16.06 12.85
C GLU A 156 3.82 -15.13 12.87
N THR A 157 5.00 -15.69 12.59
CA THR A 157 6.23 -14.94 12.30
C THR A 157 6.61 -15.17 10.83
N LYS A 158 6.87 -14.10 10.09
CA LYS A 158 7.29 -14.14 8.68
C LYS A 158 8.62 -13.47 8.46
N LYS A 159 9.41 -14.08 7.56
CA LYS A 159 10.63 -13.48 6.99
C LYS A 159 10.34 -12.97 5.59
N GLY A 160 10.89 -11.82 5.23
CA GLY A 160 10.66 -11.19 3.94
C GLY A 160 11.23 -9.78 3.86
N GLU A 161 10.68 -9.00 2.93
CA GLU A 161 11.08 -7.60 2.72
C GLU A 161 9.84 -6.74 2.52
N HIS A 162 9.84 -5.56 3.10
CA HIS A 162 8.91 -4.46 2.91
C HIS A 162 7.43 -4.75 3.18
N VAL A 163 6.88 -5.87 2.64
CA VAL A 163 5.45 -6.19 2.70
C VAL A 163 5.24 -7.58 3.25
N PHE A 164 4.59 -7.69 4.41
CA PHE A 164 4.28 -8.95 5.07
C PHE A 164 2.76 -9.13 5.13
N LYS A 165 2.27 -10.25 4.62
CA LYS A 165 0.83 -10.56 4.58
C LYS A 165 0.52 -11.77 5.44
N PHE A 166 -0.35 -11.59 6.41
CA PHE A 166 -0.82 -12.61 7.34
C PHE A 166 -2.29 -12.93 7.06
N LYS A 167 -2.69 -14.14 7.41
CA LYS A 167 -4.11 -14.52 7.51
C LYS A 167 -4.41 -14.90 8.94
N MET A 168 -5.50 -14.39 9.47
CA MET A 168 -5.91 -14.73 10.83
C MET A 168 -7.42 -14.88 10.94
N PRO A 169 -7.92 -15.78 11.82
CA PRO A 169 -9.34 -15.83 12.16
C PRO A 169 -9.72 -14.54 12.91
N MET A 170 -10.94 -14.05 12.66
CA MET A 170 -11.49 -12.89 13.35
C MET A 170 -12.16 -13.34 14.66
N GLU A 171 -11.93 -12.58 15.71
CA GLU A 171 -12.64 -12.64 16.97
C GLU A 171 -13.58 -11.42 17.10
N ALA A 172 -14.38 -11.34 18.16
CA ALA A 172 -15.29 -10.22 18.38
C ALA A 172 -14.56 -8.87 18.51
N THR A 173 -13.34 -8.90 19.04
CA THR A 173 -12.41 -7.76 19.10
C THR A 173 -11.01 -8.30 18.89
N ASN A 174 -10.26 -7.67 18.02
CA ASN A 174 -8.89 -8.08 17.71
C ASN A 174 -7.92 -6.96 18.08
N ASN A 175 -7.18 -7.14 19.16
CA ASN A 175 -6.09 -6.26 19.56
C ASN A 175 -4.81 -6.75 18.87
N LEU A 176 -4.50 -6.15 17.74
CA LEU A 176 -3.33 -6.52 16.93
C LEU A 176 -2.08 -5.83 17.44
N GLU A 177 -1.00 -6.58 17.54
CA GLU A 177 0.33 -6.06 17.78
C GLU A 177 1.30 -6.70 16.79
N VAL A 178 2.17 -5.89 16.19
CA VAL A 178 3.25 -6.36 15.31
C VAL A 178 4.60 -5.96 15.89
N LYS A 179 5.55 -6.90 15.85
CA LYS A 179 6.93 -6.71 16.33
C LYS A 179 7.91 -7.00 15.22
N ALA A 180 8.90 -6.12 15.07
CA ALA A 180 9.96 -6.27 14.09
C ALA A 180 11.27 -5.66 14.64
N GLY A 181 12.22 -6.49 15.06
CA GLY A 181 13.38 -6.04 15.83
C GLY A 181 12.93 -5.32 17.10
N ASN A 182 13.37 -4.08 17.31
CA ASN A 182 12.97 -3.23 18.44
C ASN A 182 11.73 -2.36 18.14
N CYS A 183 11.12 -2.52 16.97
CA CYS A 183 9.96 -1.73 16.57
C CYS A 183 8.66 -2.49 16.90
N VAL A 184 7.67 -1.74 17.38
CA VAL A 184 6.35 -2.25 17.70
C VAL A 184 5.31 -1.30 17.14
N ASP A 185 4.19 -1.83 16.63
CA ASP A 185 3.01 -1.07 16.26
C ASP A 185 1.75 -1.88 16.60
N SER A 186 0.63 -1.19 16.81
CA SER A 186 -0.62 -1.84 17.21
C SER A 186 -1.85 -1.15 16.64
N ALA A 187 -2.93 -1.91 16.52
CA ALA A 187 -4.25 -1.42 16.14
C ALA A 187 -5.34 -2.32 16.70
N VAL A 188 -6.55 -1.80 16.82
CA VAL A 188 -7.75 -2.55 17.15
C VAL A 188 -8.66 -2.62 15.92
N ILE A 189 -9.16 -3.80 15.59
CA ILE A 189 -10.09 -4.04 14.49
C ILE A 189 -11.21 -4.97 14.92
#